data_54e09071ef1e975aeb8c8ddb07ab5654
#
_entry.id   54e09071ef1e975aeb8c8ddb07ab5654
#
_cell.length_a   1.000
_cell.length_b   1.000
_cell.length_c   1.000
_cell.angle_alpha   90.00
_cell.angle_beta   90.00
_cell.angle_gamma   90.00
#
_symmetry.space_group_name_H-M   'P 1'
#
loop_
_entity.id
_entity.type
_entity.pdbx_description
1 polymer ?
#
loop_
_entity_poly.entity_id
_entity_poly.type
_entity_poly.pdbx_seq_one_letter_code
_entity_poly.pdbx_strand_id
1 'polypeptide(L)'
;MYSQNDEDGIIQEIFRRIGTTNKRFIEFGVQNGLESNCHYLLHKGWSGLWIEGSPESVREIHDRFRPVIKSGQLKARNAFITRDNINELFTGEGFSGEIDLLSIDIDGNDYYVWQAVKAVKPRVVVIEFNGKFPPDLEWKQAYDSKHVWDGSDWHGASLKALELLGRGLGYQLVGTNFKGVNAFFVRGDLAGDKFITPATAENLYNPLRAGFRFTSIHPARYCLVAQEEELGLRNYYEDGKVKVRGSFRNRAKKFVKRVIFSLGNSWRNRD
;
A
#
# COMPACT_ATOMS: atom_id res chain seq x y z
N MET A 1 1.66 -12.32 -9.65
CA MET A 1 1.68 -11.28 -8.64
C MET A 1 0.26 -10.82 -8.47
N TYR A 2 -0.27 -10.86 -7.25
CA TYR A 2 -1.66 -10.56 -6.90
C TYR A 2 -1.79 -9.25 -6.15
N SER A 3 -0.78 -8.86 -5.37
CA SER A 3 -0.67 -7.53 -4.78
C SER A 3 -0.31 -6.48 -5.84
N GLN A 4 -0.52 -5.22 -5.50
CA GLN A 4 -0.25 -4.09 -6.39
C GLN A 4 1.22 -4.03 -6.84
N ASN A 5 2.14 -4.47 -5.97
CA ASN A 5 3.59 -4.43 -6.21
C ASN A 5 4.25 -5.77 -5.81
N ASP A 6 5.28 -5.72 -4.99
CA ASP A 6 6.10 -6.86 -4.56
C ASP A 6 5.72 -7.41 -3.15
N GLU A 7 4.60 -6.97 -2.59
CA GLU A 7 4.16 -7.35 -1.24
C GLU A 7 3.98 -8.87 -1.08
N ASP A 8 3.43 -9.56 -2.09
CA ASP A 8 3.26 -11.03 -2.06
C ASP A 8 4.56 -11.77 -1.71
N GLY A 9 5.67 -11.36 -2.35
CA GLY A 9 6.98 -11.98 -2.14
C GLY A 9 7.56 -11.67 -0.76
N ILE A 10 7.40 -10.42 -0.31
CA ILE A 10 7.89 -9.97 1.00
C ILE A 10 7.13 -10.68 2.11
N ILE A 11 5.80 -10.74 2.03
CA ILE A 11 4.94 -11.44 3.01
C ILE A 11 5.31 -12.93 3.08
N GLN A 12 5.51 -13.59 1.92
CA GLN A 12 5.94 -14.98 1.89
C GLN A 12 7.29 -15.19 2.59
N GLU A 13 8.27 -14.33 2.31
CA GLU A 13 9.60 -14.43 2.90
C GLU A 13 9.57 -14.17 4.41
N ILE A 14 8.75 -13.21 4.88
CA ILE A 14 8.56 -12.99 6.31
C ILE A 14 8.03 -14.26 6.96
N PHE A 15 6.95 -14.86 6.44
CA PHE A 15 6.39 -16.08 7.03
C PHE A 15 7.27 -17.31 6.85
N ARG A 16 8.12 -17.36 5.82
CA ARG A 16 9.15 -18.40 5.72
C ARG A 16 10.14 -18.36 6.89
N ARG A 17 10.45 -17.15 7.38
CA ARG A 17 11.38 -16.95 8.51
C ARG A 17 10.75 -17.19 9.86
N ILE A 18 9.52 -16.72 10.06
CA ILE A 18 8.87 -16.76 11.39
C ILE A 18 7.82 -17.87 11.55
N GLY A 19 7.47 -18.55 10.46
CA GLY A 19 6.36 -19.52 10.43
C GLY A 19 4.98 -18.86 10.52
N THR A 20 3.94 -19.68 10.38
CA THR A 20 2.53 -19.29 10.53
C THR A 20 1.90 -20.03 11.70
N THR A 21 0.79 -19.51 12.26
CA THR A 21 0.03 -20.21 13.30
C THR A 21 -1.35 -20.64 12.80
N ASN A 22 -2.24 -19.71 12.50
CA ASN A 22 -3.61 -19.98 12.16
C ASN A 22 -4.00 -19.65 10.72
N LYS A 23 -3.07 -19.04 9.96
CA LYS A 23 -3.29 -18.58 8.58
C LYS A 23 -4.51 -17.66 8.45
N ARG A 24 -4.72 -16.82 9.46
CA ARG A 24 -5.79 -15.82 9.45
C ARG A 24 -5.23 -14.45 9.16
N PHE A 25 -5.92 -13.71 8.33
CA PHE A 25 -5.59 -12.32 8.03
C PHE A 25 -6.80 -11.38 8.19
N ILE A 26 -6.50 -10.12 8.41
CA ILE A 26 -7.43 -9.00 8.23
C ILE A 26 -6.75 -7.99 7.31
N GLU A 27 -7.49 -7.46 6.38
CA GLU A 27 -7.01 -6.36 5.51
C GLU A 27 -8.14 -5.37 5.28
N PHE A 28 -7.82 -4.10 5.24
CA PHE A 28 -8.78 -3.04 4.96
C PHE A 28 -8.22 -1.99 4.01
N GLY A 29 -9.14 -1.28 3.29
CA GLY A 29 -8.80 -0.45 2.15
C GLY A 29 -8.51 -1.27 0.89
N VAL A 30 -9.21 -2.40 0.73
CA VAL A 30 -8.92 -3.40 -0.31
C VAL A 30 -9.49 -3.04 -1.68
N GLN A 31 -10.24 -1.93 -1.79
CA GLN A 31 -10.97 -1.58 -3.00
C GLN A 31 -11.78 -2.78 -3.52
N ASN A 32 -11.56 -3.23 -4.76
CA ASN A 32 -12.25 -4.41 -5.31
C ASN A 32 -11.54 -5.75 -5.05
N GLY A 33 -10.48 -5.77 -4.26
CA GLY A 33 -9.73 -6.95 -3.80
C GLY A 33 -8.74 -7.53 -4.81
N LEU A 34 -8.65 -7.00 -6.03
CA LEU A 34 -7.81 -7.60 -7.08
C LEU A 34 -6.31 -7.38 -6.86
N GLU A 35 -5.95 -6.24 -6.25
CA GLU A 35 -4.56 -5.84 -5.98
C GLU A 35 -4.25 -5.82 -4.48
N SER A 36 -5.06 -6.53 -3.66
CA SER A 36 -4.87 -6.54 -2.21
C SER A 36 -3.67 -7.39 -1.78
N ASN A 37 -3.04 -7.01 -0.67
CA ASN A 37 -1.85 -7.67 -0.11
C ASN A 37 -2.15 -9.12 0.35
N CYS A 38 -3.41 -9.43 0.65
CA CYS A 38 -3.82 -10.77 1.11
C CYS A 38 -4.44 -11.64 0.02
N HIS A 39 -4.63 -11.13 -1.21
CA HIS A 39 -5.26 -11.90 -2.28
C HIS A 39 -4.53 -13.22 -2.54
N TYR A 40 -3.20 -13.18 -2.67
CA TYR A 40 -2.40 -14.39 -2.88
C TYR A 40 -2.53 -15.41 -1.74
N LEU A 41 -2.72 -14.95 -0.51
CA LEU A 41 -2.85 -15.82 0.66
C LEU A 41 -4.13 -16.68 0.59
N LEU A 42 -5.22 -16.19 -0.03
CA LEU A 42 -6.42 -16.99 -0.28
C LEU A 42 -6.08 -18.24 -1.11
N HIS A 43 -5.22 -18.11 -2.13
CA HIS A 43 -4.75 -19.25 -2.93
C HIS A 43 -3.82 -20.21 -2.15
N LYS A 44 -3.28 -19.76 -1.01
CA LYS A 44 -2.47 -20.57 -0.09
C LYS A 44 -3.28 -21.18 1.06
N GLY A 45 -4.61 -21.12 0.97
CA GLY A 45 -5.51 -21.69 1.97
C GLY A 45 -5.61 -20.89 3.27
N TRP A 46 -5.26 -19.60 3.22
CA TRP A 46 -5.53 -18.68 4.31
C TRP A 46 -6.99 -18.25 4.30
N SER A 47 -7.49 -17.86 5.46
CA SER A 47 -8.83 -17.29 5.60
C SER A 47 -8.76 -15.91 6.23
N GLY A 48 -9.72 -15.06 5.90
CA GLY A 48 -9.62 -13.69 6.42
C GLY A 48 -10.87 -12.85 6.29
N LEU A 49 -10.66 -11.59 6.67
CA LEU A 49 -11.64 -10.52 6.64
C LEU A 49 -11.10 -9.37 5.80
N TRP A 50 -11.87 -8.96 4.81
CA TRP A 50 -11.71 -7.70 4.10
C TRP A 50 -12.74 -6.68 4.58
N ILE A 51 -12.29 -5.46 4.86
CA ILE A 51 -13.17 -4.34 5.22
C ILE A 51 -12.92 -3.21 4.22
N GLU A 52 -13.99 -2.71 3.61
CA GLU A 52 -13.93 -1.69 2.58
C GLU A 52 -15.02 -0.64 2.79
N GLY A 53 -14.65 0.64 2.70
CA GLY A 53 -15.56 1.77 2.90
C GLY A 53 -16.56 1.97 1.76
N SER A 54 -16.17 1.63 0.51
CA SER A 54 -17.02 1.79 -0.66
C SER A 54 -18.02 0.62 -0.80
N PRO A 55 -19.34 0.90 -0.74
CA PRO A 55 -20.34 -0.16 -0.99
C PRO A 55 -20.27 -0.75 -2.39
N GLU A 56 -19.80 0.02 -3.38
CA GLU A 56 -19.63 -0.44 -4.76
C GLU A 56 -18.50 -1.46 -4.85
N SER A 57 -17.34 -1.12 -4.27
CA SER A 57 -16.19 -2.03 -4.20
C SER A 57 -16.53 -3.33 -3.49
N VAL A 58 -17.29 -3.26 -2.40
CA VAL A 58 -17.77 -4.48 -1.68
C VAL A 58 -18.68 -5.33 -2.55
N ARG A 59 -19.56 -4.75 -3.35
CA ARG A 59 -20.36 -5.53 -4.32
C ARG A 59 -19.48 -6.24 -5.35
N GLU A 60 -18.46 -5.55 -5.88
CA GLU A 60 -17.49 -6.19 -6.79
C GLU A 60 -16.74 -7.33 -6.12
N ILE A 61 -16.32 -7.18 -4.86
CA ILE A 61 -15.69 -8.26 -4.08
C ILE A 61 -16.64 -9.47 -3.99
N HIS A 62 -17.91 -9.25 -3.62
CA HIS A 62 -18.88 -10.33 -3.50
C HIS A 62 -19.13 -11.07 -4.82
N ASP A 63 -19.07 -10.38 -5.96
CA ASP A 63 -19.23 -10.99 -7.26
C ASP A 63 -17.99 -11.77 -7.70
N ARG A 64 -16.81 -11.17 -7.58
CA ARG A 64 -15.54 -11.74 -8.06
C ARG A 64 -15.03 -12.86 -7.17
N PHE A 65 -15.16 -12.72 -5.84
CA PHE A 65 -14.67 -13.65 -4.83
C PHE A 65 -15.76 -14.57 -4.27
N ARG A 66 -16.89 -14.68 -4.97
CA ARG A 66 -18.05 -15.49 -4.57
C ARG A 66 -17.70 -16.91 -4.10
N PRO A 67 -16.80 -17.67 -4.75
CA PRO A 67 -16.48 -19.02 -4.30
C PRO A 67 -15.86 -19.07 -2.89
N VAL A 68 -14.87 -18.20 -2.61
CA VAL A 68 -14.18 -18.16 -1.31
C VAL A 68 -15.03 -17.51 -0.21
N ILE A 69 -15.97 -16.63 -0.57
CA ILE A 69 -16.95 -16.08 0.37
C ILE A 69 -17.99 -17.15 0.73
N LYS A 70 -18.51 -17.90 -0.24
CA LYS A 70 -19.47 -18.99 0.02
C LYS A 70 -18.88 -20.13 0.83
N SER A 71 -17.58 -20.41 0.69
CA SER A 71 -16.89 -21.42 1.51
C SER A 71 -16.61 -20.96 2.94
N GLY A 72 -16.80 -19.65 3.24
CA GLY A 72 -16.43 -19.05 4.52
C GLY A 72 -14.94 -18.74 4.67
N GLN A 73 -14.15 -18.95 3.62
CA GLN A 73 -12.71 -18.65 3.62
C GLN A 73 -12.46 -17.14 3.67
N LEU A 74 -13.29 -16.34 3.00
CA LEU A 74 -13.24 -14.88 3.00
C LEU A 74 -14.54 -14.29 3.51
N LYS A 75 -14.45 -13.34 4.44
CA LYS A 75 -15.52 -12.41 4.78
C LYS A 75 -15.24 -11.05 4.17
N ALA A 76 -16.25 -10.39 3.62
CA ALA A 76 -16.17 -9.05 3.10
C ALA A 76 -17.20 -8.15 3.79
N ARG A 77 -16.74 -7.08 4.44
CA ARG A 77 -17.58 -6.16 5.23
C ARG A 77 -17.51 -4.76 4.64
N ASN A 78 -18.67 -4.15 4.42
CA ASN A 78 -18.73 -2.71 4.14
C ASN A 78 -18.76 -1.94 5.47
N ALA A 79 -17.71 -1.16 5.72
CA ALA A 79 -17.65 -0.24 6.85
C ALA A 79 -16.61 0.85 6.63
N PHE A 80 -16.92 2.07 7.04
CA PHE A 80 -15.94 3.15 7.16
C PHE A 80 -15.16 2.95 8.46
N ILE A 81 -13.82 2.87 8.35
CA ILE A 81 -12.93 2.52 9.46
C ILE A 81 -12.47 3.78 10.18
N THR A 82 -12.52 3.73 11.49
CA THR A 82 -11.98 4.75 12.40
C THR A 82 -11.24 4.07 13.55
N ARG A 83 -10.39 4.82 14.27
CA ARG A 83 -9.76 4.30 15.49
C ARG A 83 -10.77 3.89 16.57
N ASP A 84 -11.98 4.44 16.51
CA ASP A 84 -13.00 4.24 17.56
C ASP A 84 -13.79 2.95 17.32
N ASN A 85 -14.01 2.53 16.06
CA ASN A 85 -14.82 1.37 15.71
C ASN A 85 -14.02 0.10 15.32
N ILE A 86 -12.70 0.19 15.09
CA ILE A 86 -11.92 -0.89 14.51
C ILE A 86 -12.00 -2.19 15.31
N ASN A 87 -11.97 -2.12 16.65
CA ASN A 87 -12.02 -3.31 17.50
C ASN A 87 -13.39 -3.99 17.46
N GLU A 88 -14.47 -3.23 17.40
CA GLU A 88 -15.84 -3.76 17.26
C GLU A 88 -16.05 -4.42 15.91
N LEU A 89 -15.50 -3.82 14.83
CA LEU A 89 -15.54 -4.41 13.50
C LEU A 89 -14.84 -5.78 13.47
N PHE A 90 -13.71 -5.93 14.13
CA PHE A 90 -12.99 -7.20 14.20
C PHE A 90 -13.76 -8.25 15.00
N THR A 91 -14.20 -7.89 16.21
CA THR A 91 -14.92 -8.84 17.09
C THR A 91 -16.29 -9.22 16.55
N GLY A 92 -16.99 -8.29 15.93
CA GLY A 92 -18.27 -8.53 15.27
C GLY A 92 -18.20 -9.56 14.13
N GLU A 93 -17.02 -9.66 13.48
CA GLU A 93 -16.75 -10.67 12.45
C GLU A 93 -16.06 -11.94 12.98
N GLY A 94 -15.89 -12.06 14.30
CA GLY A 94 -15.28 -13.22 14.96
C GLY A 94 -13.76 -13.25 14.91
N PHE A 95 -13.11 -12.07 14.83
CA PHE A 95 -11.68 -11.95 14.90
C PHE A 95 -11.26 -11.38 16.26
N SER A 96 -10.54 -12.19 17.02
CA SER A 96 -9.93 -11.79 18.30
C SER A 96 -8.68 -12.61 18.58
N GLY A 97 -7.81 -12.10 19.46
CA GLY A 97 -6.56 -12.76 19.83
C GLY A 97 -5.53 -12.80 18.71
N GLU A 98 -4.70 -13.85 18.64
CA GLU A 98 -3.63 -13.93 17.66
C GLU A 98 -4.16 -14.17 16.24
N ILE A 99 -3.63 -13.40 15.28
CA ILE A 99 -3.77 -13.62 13.84
C ILE A 99 -2.39 -13.54 13.19
N ASP A 100 -2.21 -14.15 12.04
CA ASP A 100 -0.92 -14.11 11.35
C ASP A 100 -0.67 -12.75 10.69
N LEU A 101 -1.65 -12.13 10.01
CA LEU A 101 -1.43 -10.89 9.25
C LEU A 101 -2.54 -9.86 9.46
N LEU A 102 -2.13 -8.61 9.64
CA LEU A 102 -2.97 -7.42 9.53
C LEU A 102 -2.39 -6.49 8.45
N SER A 103 -3.18 -6.14 7.46
CA SER A 103 -2.82 -5.18 6.40
C SER A 103 -3.69 -3.93 6.51
N ILE A 104 -3.05 -2.76 6.53
CA ILE A 104 -3.66 -1.45 6.83
C ILE A 104 -3.34 -0.51 5.68
N ASP A 105 -4.37 -0.07 4.97
CA ASP A 105 -4.25 0.88 3.87
C ASP A 105 -5.59 1.62 3.68
N ILE A 106 -5.73 2.80 4.29
CA ILE A 106 -6.93 3.64 4.26
C ILE A 106 -6.64 5.09 3.89
N ASP A 107 -5.51 5.31 3.23
CA ASP A 107 -5.14 6.63 2.67
C ASP A 107 -5.16 7.78 3.69
N GLY A 108 -4.72 7.51 4.95
CA GLY A 108 -4.61 8.64 5.89
C GLY A 108 -4.57 8.31 7.38
N ASN A 109 -5.63 7.76 7.92
CA ASN A 109 -5.72 7.49 9.37
C ASN A 109 -5.00 6.21 9.84
N ASP A 110 -4.19 5.58 9.00
CA ASP A 110 -3.51 4.30 9.21
C ASP A 110 -2.77 4.23 10.53
N TYR A 111 -1.97 5.27 10.83
CA TYR A 111 -1.25 5.42 12.10
C TYR A 111 -2.18 5.27 13.31
N TYR A 112 -3.30 5.99 13.31
CA TYR A 112 -4.21 6.04 14.44
C TYR A 112 -5.05 4.78 14.57
N VAL A 113 -5.41 4.16 13.44
CA VAL A 113 -6.12 2.89 13.44
C VAL A 113 -5.21 1.79 13.97
N TRP A 114 -3.95 1.70 13.50
CA TRP A 114 -3.00 0.73 14.07
C TRP A 114 -2.80 0.93 15.57
N GLN A 115 -2.61 2.17 16.01
CA GLN A 115 -2.46 2.51 17.43
C GLN A 115 -3.66 2.04 18.27
N ALA A 116 -4.86 2.06 17.70
CA ALA A 116 -6.10 1.70 18.39
C ALA A 116 -6.40 0.20 18.39
N VAL A 117 -5.75 -0.61 17.56
CA VAL A 117 -5.96 -2.07 17.49
C VAL A 117 -5.63 -2.74 18.81
N LYS A 118 -6.61 -3.43 19.39
CA LYS A 118 -6.50 -4.18 20.66
C LYS A 118 -7.16 -5.56 20.61
N ALA A 119 -8.21 -5.71 19.77
CA ALA A 119 -8.99 -6.94 19.69
C ALA A 119 -8.16 -8.10 19.13
N VAL A 120 -7.19 -7.82 18.27
CA VAL A 120 -6.30 -8.82 17.66
C VAL A 120 -4.83 -8.53 17.99
N LYS A 121 -4.01 -9.58 17.93
CA LYS A 121 -2.54 -9.52 18.09
C LYS A 121 -1.89 -10.08 16.84
N PRO A 122 -1.68 -9.26 15.81
CA PRO A 122 -1.05 -9.70 14.57
C PRO A 122 0.39 -10.16 14.80
N ARG A 123 0.82 -11.20 14.11
CA ARG A 123 2.24 -11.61 14.07
C ARG A 123 3.03 -10.73 13.10
N VAL A 124 2.36 -10.31 12.02
CA VAL A 124 2.88 -9.39 11.01
C VAL A 124 1.87 -8.27 10.78
N VAL A 125 2.37 -7.05 10.62
CA VAL A 125 1.58 -5.88 10.18
C VAL A 125 2.20 -5.36 8.90
N VAL A 126 1.37 -5.17 7.87
CA VAL A 126 1.69 -4.40 6.66
C VAL A 126 0.91 -3.11 6.76
N ILE A 127 1.56 -1.98 6.51
CA ILE A 127 0.90 -0.67 6.65
C ILE A 127 1.44 0.31 5.62
N GLU A 128 0.54 1.08 5.02
CA GLU A 128 0.92 2.16 4.12
C GLU A 128 1.72 3.24 4.86
N PHE A 129 2.79 3.72 4.23
CA PHE A 129 3.53 4.89 4.66
C PHE A 129 3.70 5.88 3.51
N ASN A 130 3.78 7.15 3.83
CA ASN A 130 4.04 8.18 2.82
C ASN A 130 5.53 8.22 2.47
N GLY A 131 5.91 7.51 1.42
CA GLY A 131 7.29 7.40 0.93
C GLY A 131 7.86 8.69 0.30
N LYS A 132 7.12 9.80 0.31
CA LYS A 132 7.58 11.14 -0.11
C LYS A 132 8.36 11.83 1.02
N PHE A 133 8.13 11.44 2.26
CA PHE A 133 8.88 11.98 3.40
C PHE A 133 10.22 11.28 3.58
N PRO A 134 11.29 12.01 3.90
CA PRO A 134 12.59 11.41 4.18
C PRO A 134 12.54 10.54 5.44
N PRO A 135 13.44 9.53 5.55
CA PRO A 135 13.36 8.51 6.57
C PRO A 135 13.64 8.99 8.01
N ASP A 136 14.24 10.14 8.19
CA ASP A 136 14.53 10.76 9.49
C ASP A 136 13.40 11.68 9.98
N LEU A 137 12.42 12.00 9.13
CA LEU A 137 11.31 12.87 9.48
C LEU A 137 10.20 12.09 10.21
N GLU A 138 9.94 12.44 11.46
CA GLU A 138 8.74 11.99 12.18
C GLU A 138 7.56 12.91 11.83
N TRP A 139 6.66 12.43 10.99
CA TRP A 139 5.46 13.17 10.61
C TRP A 139 4.25 12.25 10.46
N LYS A 140 3.10 12.74 10.84
CA LYS A 140 1.80 12.13 10.59
C LYS A 140 0.75 13.22 10.47
N GLN A 141 -0.27 12.99 9.65
CA GLN A 141 -1.41 13.90 9.60
C GLN A 141 -2.15 13.96 10.95
N ALA A 142 -2.90 15.02 11.18
CA ALA A 142 -3.83 15.08 12.30
C ALA A 142 -4.98 14.08 12.11
N TYR A 143 -5.44 13.45 13.20
CA TYR A 143 -6.58 12.54 13.11
C TYR A 143 -7.86 13.29 12.74
N ASP A 144 -8.56 12.78 11.75
CA ASP A 144 -9.92 13.18 11.42
C ASP A 144 -10.77 11.94 11.15
N SER A 145 -11.79 11.70 11.99
CA SER A 145 -12.68 10.52 11.84
C SER A 145 -13.48 10.49 10.54
N LYS A 146 -13.51 11.59 9.79
CA LYS A 146 -14.19 11.73 8.50
C LYS A 146 -13.22 11.88 7.34
N HIS A 147 -11.92 11.70 7.60
CA HIS A 147 -10.89 11.86 6.57
C HIS A 147 -11.16 10.98 5.36
N VAL A 148 -11.10 11.59 4.20
CA VAL A 148 -11.02 10.93 2.88
C VAL A 148 -9.90 11.62 2.13
N TRP A 149 -9.03 10.86 1.49
CA TRP A 149 -7.90 11.41 0.75
C TRP A 149 -8.36 12.41 -0.32
N ASP A 150 -7.78 13.58 -0.32
CA ASP A 150 -8.08 14.69 -1.23
C ASP A 150 -7.18 14.74 -2.47
N GLY A 151 -6.32 13.74 -2.64
CA GLY A 151 -5.35 13.69 -3.74
C GLY A 151 -4.05 14.46 -3.46
N SER A 152 -3.89 15.02 -2.27
CA SER A 152 -2.66 15.75 -1.90
C SER A 152 -1.55 14.81 -1.42
N ASP A 153 -0.32 15.33 -1.40
CA ASP A 153 0.85 14.63 -0.88
C ASP A 153 0.93 14.63 0.67
N TRP A 154 0.02 15.34 1.34
CA TRP A 154 0.00 15.51 2.78
C TRP A 154 -1.01 14.57 3.44
N HIS A 155 -0.76 13.26 3.35
CA HIS A 155 -1.63 12.23 3.94
C HIS A 155 -0.80 11.15 4.67
N GLY A 156 -1.47 10.39 5.53
CA GLY A 156 -0.89 9.22 6.21
C GLY A 156 0.18 9.57 7.24
N ALA A 157 1.25 8.78 7.25
CA ALA A 157 2.37 8.94 8.16
C ALA A 157 3.71 8.62 7.47
N SER A 158 4.79 9.25 7.91
CA SER A 158 6.15 8.91 7.49
C SER A 158 6.59 7.55 8.05
N LEU A 159 7.56 6.93 7.39
CA LEU A 159 8.13 5.66 7.87
C LEU A 159 8.69 5.79 9.29
N LYS A 160 9.31 6.94 9.64
CA LYS A 160 9.81 7.19 11.00
C LYS A 160 8.71 7.20 12.05
N ALA A 161 7.59 7.85 11.76
CA ALA A 161 6.46 7.86 12.69
C ALA A 161 5.90 6.44 12.90
N LEU A 162 5.81 5.64 11.84
CA LEU A 162 5.36 4.24 11.95
C LEU A 162 6.40 3.34 12.65
N GLU A 163 7.70 3.54 12.43
CA GLU A 163 8.76 2.84 13.18
C GLU A 163 8.62 3.07 14.69
N LEU A 164 8.47 4.32 15.09
CA LEU A 164 8.32 4.69 16.51
C LEU A 164 7.04 4.14 17.12
N LEU A 165 5.92 4.21 16.39
CA LEU A 165 4.65 3.59 16.80
C LEU A 165 4.81 2.07 16.96
N GLY A 166 5.32 1.39 15.93
CA GLY A 166 5.50 -0.06 15.93
C GLY A 166 6.37 -0.53 17.08
N ARG A 167 7.49 0.16 17.34
CA ARG A 167 8.36 -0.09 18.50
C ARG A 167 7.61 0.06 19.82
N GLY A 168 6.78 1.10 19.96
CA GLY A 168 5.95 1.31 21.15
C GLY A 168 4.89 0.23 21.34
N LEU A 169 4.42 -0.39 20.26
CA LEU A 169 3.46 -1.51 20.26
C LEU A 169 4.13 -2.89 20.36
N GLY A 170 5.47 -2.96 20.44
CA GLY A 170 6.23 -4.21 20.53
C GLY A 170 6.51 -4.88 19.18
N TYR A 171 6.52 -4.13 18.09
CA TYR A 171 6.86 -4.58 16.74
C TYR A 171 8.20 -4.02 16.27
N GLN A 172 8.87 -4.77 15.41
CA GLN A 172 10.10 -4.38 14.73
C GLN A 172 9.80 -4.13 13.26
N LEU A 173 10.24 -2.99 12.72
CA LEU A 173 10.29 -2.74 11.28
C LEU A 173 11.27 -3.72 10.64
N VAL A 174 10.85 -4.46 9.61
CA VAL A 174 11.68 -5.47 8.95
C VAL A 174 11.97 -5.18 7.47
N GLY A 175 11.28 -4.21 6.89
CA GLY A 175 11.49 -3.76 5.52
C GLY A 175 10.38 -2.86 5.02
N THR A 176 10.58 -2.36 3.81
CA THR A 176 9.57 -1.67 3.00
C THR A 176 9.55 -2.28 1.61
N ASN A 177 8.43 -2.17 0.90
CA ASN A 177 8.37 -2.61 -0.48
C ASN A 177 9.24 -1.72 -1.40
N PHE A 178 9.61 -2.26 -2.56
CA PHE A 178 10.47 -1.54 -3.50
C PHE A 178 9.89 -0.21 -3.98
N LYS A 179 8.57 -0.13 -4.07
CA LYS A 179 7.87 1.09 -4.51
C LYS A 179 7.82 2.19 -3.46
N GLY A 180 8.09 1.88 -2.19
CA GLY A 180 8.06 2.86 -1.11
C GLY A 180 6.64 3.28 -0.73
N VAL A 181 5.72 2.31 -0.66
CA VAL A 181 4.31 2.49 -0.28
C VAL A 181 4.01 1.74 1.02
N ASN A 182 4.43 0.47 1.13
CA ASN A 182 4.13 -0.39 2.26
C ASN A 182 5.35 -0.67 3.14
N ALA A 183 5.16 -0.59 4.46
CA ALA A 183 6.11 -0.99 5.48
C ALA A 183 5.66 -2.29 6.16
N PHE A 184 6.62 -3.13 6.51
CA PHE A 184 6.41 -4.45 7.09
C PHE A 184 6.97 -4.50 8.51
N PHE A 185 6.13 -4.92 9.44
CA PHE A 185 6.46 -5.04 10.84
C PHE A 185 6.23 -6.47 11.32
N VAL A 186 7.15 -6.97 12.12
CA VAL A 186 7.05 -8.29 12.76
C VAL A 186 7.02 -8.08 14.26
N ARG A 187 6.16 -8.82 14.96
CA ARG A 187 6.10 -8.75 16.42
C ARG A 187 7.44 -9.14 17.03
N GLY A 188 7.91 -8.37 18.00
CA GLY A 188 9.28 -8.44 18.50
C GLY A 188 9.72 -9.81 19.03
N ASP A 189 8.78 -10.57 19.67
CA ASP A 189 9.04 -11.94 20.13
C ASP A 189 9.33 -12.95 19.02
N LEU A 190 8.98 -12.62 17.75
CA LEU A 190 9.15 -13.48 16.58
C LEU A 190 10.32 -13.05 15.69
N ALA A 191 10.71 -11.78 15.78
CA ALA A 191 11.73 -11.19 14.90
C ALA A 191 13.11 -11.79 15.16
N GLY A 192 13.58 -11.79 16.42
CA GLY A 192 14.89 -12.28 16.79
C GLY A 192 16.01 -11.71 15.93
N ASP A 193 16.89 -12.57 15.47
CA ASP A 193 18.02 -12.27 14.56
C ASP A 193 17.71 -12.53 13.06
N LYS A 194 16.43 -12.73 12.72
CA LYS A 194 16.02 -13.17 11.37
C LYS A 194 15.96 -12.04 10.35
N PHE A 195 16.06 -10.78 10.79
CA PHE A 195 15.90 -9.60 9.95
C PHE A 195 17.09 -8.65 10.06
N ILE A 196 17.19 -7.73 9.12
CA ILE A 196 18.28 -6.75 9.05
C ILE A 196 18.26 -5.85 10.31
N THR A 197 19.44 -5.58 10.85
CA THR A 197 19.68 -4.65 11.96
C THR A 197 20.72 -3.59 11.57
N PRO A 198 20.58 -2.36 12.02
CA PRO A 198 19.51 -1.82 12.87
C PRO A 198 18.18 -1.69 12.12
N ALA A 199 17.09 -2.02 12.80
CA ALA A 199 15.72 -2.01 12.29
C ALA A 199 15.12 -0.60 12.36
N THR A 200 15.68 0.33 11.60
CA THR A 200 15.29 1.75 11.61
C THR A 200 14.77 2.20 10.26
N ALA A 201 14.00 3.28 10.26
CA ALA A 201 13.48 3.87 9.04
C ALA A 201 14.63 4.26 8.11
N GLU A 202 15.70 4.85 8.62
CA GLU A 202 16.86 5.29 7.84
C GLU A 202 17.55 4.13 7.10
N ASN A 203 17.55 2.94 7.72
CA ASN A 203 18.23 1.77 7.16
C ASN A 203 17.34 0.97 6.18
N LEU A 204 16.01 1.05 6.34
CA LEU A 204 15.06 0.20 5.63
C LEU A 204 14.13 0.98 4.66
N TYR A 205 14.36 2.28 4.51
CA TYR A 205 13.55 3.14 3.66
C TYR A 205 13.77 2.87 2.18
N ASN A 206 12.68 2.71 1.45
CA ASN A 206 12.61 2.86 0.03
C ASN A 206 11.81 4.13 -0.29
N PRO A 207 12.35 5.07 -1.10
CA PRO A 207 11.59 6.25 -1.51
C PRO A 207 10.43 5.86 -2.43
N LEU A 208 9.40 6.70 -2.45
CA LEU A 208 8.29 6.51 -3.39
C LEU A 208 8.80 6.51 -4.84
N ARG A 209 8.53 5.42 -5.55
CA ARG A 209 8.87 5.24 -6.96
C ARG A 209 7.60 5.18 -7.80
N ALA A 210 6.84 6.25 -7.82
CA ALA A 210 5.57 6.34 -8.55
C ALA A 210 5.72 5.98 -10.04
N GLY A 211 6.90 6.26 -10.63
CA GLY A 211 7.24 5.98 -12.02
C GLY A 211 7.50 4.52 -12.40
N PHE A 212 7.65 3.61 -11.44
CA PHE A 212 7.94 2.22 -11.73
C PHE A 212 6.66 1.39 -11.80
N ARG A 213 6.23 1.03 -13.00
CA ARG A 213 5.26 -0.06 -13.20
C ARG A 213 5.99 -1.25 -13.81
N PHE A 214 5.92 -2.39 -13.13
CA PHE A 214 6.37 -3.68 -13.68
C PHE A 214 5.31 -4.21 -14.66
N THR A 215 5.19 -3.61 -15.84
CA THR A 215 4.07 -3.91 -16.73
C THR A 215 4.37 -4.92 -17.83
N SER A 216 5.59 -5.37 -18.04
CA SER A 216 5.90 -6.46 -18.97
C SER A 216 7.39 -6.83 -19.03
N ILE A 217 7.65 -8.02 -19.57
CA ILE A 217 8.99 -8.56 -19.88
C ILE A 217 9.73 -7.81 -20.99
N HIS A 218 9.21 -6.74 -21.57
CA HIS A 218 9.85 -5.98 -22.64
C HIS A 218 10.40 -4.64 -22.14
N PRO A 219 11.73 -4.45 -22.07
CA PRO A 219 12.37 -3.26 -21.50
C PRO A 219 11.99 -1.93 -22.12
N ALA A 220 11.62 -1.93 -23.40
CA ALA A 220 11.36 -0.70 -24.16
C ALA A 220 10.07 0.06 -23.79
N ARG A 221 9.23 -0.48 -22.86
CA ARG A 221 7.96 0.14 -22.47
C ARG A 221 7.95 0.69 -21.05
N TYR A 222 9.08 0.82 -20.41
CA TYR A 222 9.19 0.93 -18.96
C TYR A 222 9.06 2.30 -18.35
N CYS A 223 9.06 3.38 -19.00
CA CYS A 223 9.52 4.52 -18.20
C CYS A 223 8.76 5.82 -18.28
N LEU A 224 7.62 5.90 -18.89
CA LEU A 224 6.99 7.21 -19.07
C LEU A 224 5.55 7.32 -18.56
N VAL A 225 4.97 6.23 -18.04
CA VAL A 225 3.54 6.20 -17.72
C VAL A 225 3.19 6.95 -16.44
N ALA A 226 4.08 7.03 -15.48
CA ALA A 226 3.75 7.61 -14.18
C ALA A 226 3.76 9.14 -14.15
N GLN A 227 4.72 9.77 -14.82
CA GLN A 227 4.65 11.24 -14.98
C GLN A 227 3.43 11.69 -15.75
N GLU A 228 2.87 10.80 -16.56
CA GLU A 228 1.71 11.05 -17.40
C GLU A 228 0.38 10.85 -16.66
N GLU A 229 0.32 9.98 -15.65
CA GLU A 229 -0.83 9.84 -14.76
C GLU A 229 -0.94 11.00 -13.79
N GLU A 230 0.16 11.47 -13.21
CA GLU A 230 0.19 12.72 -12.42
C GLU A 230 -0.27 13.93 -13.25
N LEU A 231 -0.06 13.90 -14.55
CA LEU A 231 -0.50 14.94 -15.47
C LEU A 231 -1.88 14.66 -16.07
N GLY A 232 -2.55 13.57 -15.69
CA GLY A 232 -3.84 13.15 -16.26
C GLY A 232 -3.75 12.72 -17.73
N LEU A 233 -2.58 12.29 -18.18
CA LEU A 233 -2.32 11.86 -19.55
C LEU A 233 -2.26 10.32 -19.59
N ARG A 234 -3.17 9.69 -20.33
CA ARG A 234 -3.06 8.26 -20.67
C ARG A 234 -2.41 8.14 -22.03
N ASN A 235 -1.19 7.65 -22.09
CA ASN A 235 -0.51 7.34 -23.32
C ASN A 235 -0.71 5.88 -23.69
N TYR A 236 -1.14 5.66 -24.93
CA TYR A 236 -1.20 4.34 -25.53
C TYR A 236 -0.17 4.28 -26.66
N TYR A 237 0.66 3.25 -26.65
CA TYR A 237 1.50 2.92 -27.79
C TYR A 237 0.72 1.96 -28.71
N GLU A 238 0.37 2.41 -29.89
CA GLU A 238 -0.07 1.57 -30.98
C GLU A 238 0.90 1.77 -32.15
N ASP A 239 1.43 0.69 -32.70
CA ASP A 239 2.34 0.68 -33.84
C ASP A 239 3.57 1.61 -33.72
N GLY A 240 4.17 1.66 -32.53
CA GLY A 240 5.36 2.45 -32.30
C GLY A 240 5.14 3.97 -32.23
N LYS A 241 3.91 4.45 -32.23
CA LYS A 241 3.56 5.87 -32.10
C LYS A 241 2.79 6.14 -30.82
N VAL A 242 3.14 7.23 -30.13
CA VAL A 242 2.44 7.69 -28.93
C VAL A 242 1.11 8.34 -29.33
N LYS A 243 -0.02 7.77 -28.90
CA LYS A 243 -1.33 8.42 -29.00
C LYS A 243 -1.75 8.93 -27.63
N VAL A 244 -1.92 10.25 -27.50
CA VAL A 244 -2.47 10.91 -26.30
C VAL A 244 -3.99 10.93 -26.40
N ARG A 245 -4.71 10.26 -25.50
CA ARG A 245 -6.18 10.29 -25.44
C ARG A 245 -6.62 11.12 -24.22
N GLY A 246 -7.25 12.25 -24.47
CA GLY A 246 -7.89 13.11 -23.44
C GLY A 246 -8.09 14.54 -23.92
N SER A 247 -9.05 15.26 -23.32
CA SER A 247 -9.43 16.65 -23.65
C SER A 247 -8.34 17.72 -23.38
N PHE A 248 -7.11 17.32 -23.16
CA PHE A 248 -5.97 18.15 -22.78
C PHE A 248 -5.05 18.56 -23.94
N ARG A 249 -5.50 18.46 -25.18
CA ARG A 249 -4.70 18.88 -26.35
C ARG A 249 -4.03 20.27 -26.18
N ASN A 250 -4.65 21.19 -25.46
CA ASN A 250 -4.13 22.56 -25.29
C ASN A 250 -3.12 22.72 -24.12
N ARG A 251 -3.21 21.89 -23.05
CA ARG A 251 -2.23 21.94 -21.95
C ARG A 251 -0.95 21.19 -22.31
N ALA A 252 -1.07 20.02 -22.92
CA ALA A 252 0.07 19.25 -23.40
C ALA A 252 0.92 20.04 -24.42
N LYS A 253 0.30 20.76 -25.38
CA LYS A 253 1.02 21.64 -26.31
C LYS A 253 1.78 22.78 -25.62
N LYS A 254 1.26 23.33 -24.52
CA LYS A 254 1.95 24.36 -23.74
C LYS A 254 3.14 23.77 -22.96
N PHE A 255 3.02 22.58 -22.43
CA PHE A 255 4.08 21.89 -21.68
C PHE A 255 5.23 21.46 -22.59
N VAL A 256 4.92 20.80 -23.71
CA VAL A 256 5.91 20.39 -24.72
C VAL A 256 6.67 21.62 -25.28
N LYS A 257 5.98 22.73 -25.56
CA LYS A 257 6.65 23.99 -25.95
C LYS A 257 7.58 24.53 -24.85
N ARG A 258 7.23 24.39 -23.59
CA ARG A 258 8.04 24.88 -22.45
C ARG A 258 9.29 24.01 -22.25
N VAL A 259 9.18 22.69 -22.41
CA VAL A 259 10.31 21.74 -22.32
C VAL A 259 11.26 21.92 -23.52
N ILE A 260 10.75 22.05 -24.73
CA ILE A 260 11.57 22.30 -25.92
C ILE A 260 12.26 23.66 -25.85
N PHE A 261 11.61 24.69 -25.31
CA PHE A 261 12.19 26.00 -25.10
C PHE A 261 13.29 26.02 -24.04
N SER A 262 13.11 25.24 -22.95
CA SER A 262 14.10 25.04 -21.90
C SER A 262 15.34 24.28 -22.41
N LEU A 263 15.15 23.24 -23.21
CA LEU A 263 16.26 22.50 -23.81
C LEU A 263 16.99 23.31 -24.91
N GLY A 264 16.26 24.11 -25.69
CA GLY A 264 16.85 24.97 -26.73
C GLY A 264 17.74 26.10 -26.18
N ASN A 265 17.43 26.62 -25.00
CA ASN A 265 18.26 27.66 -24.35
C ASN A 265 19.50 27.08 -23.65
N SER A 266 19.49 25.79 -23.28
CA SER A 266 20.68 25.11 -22.72
C SER A 266 21.78 24.86 -23.73
N TRP A 267 21.48 24.89 -25.04
CA TRP A 267 22.45 24.69 -26.13
C TRP A 267 23.04 26.01 -26.70
N ARG A 268 22.42 27.13 -26.39
CA ARG A 268 22.93 28.47 -26.89
C ARG A 268 23.92 29.17 -25.96
N ASN A 269 24.14 28.63 -24.76
CA ASN A 269 25.08 29.23 -23.79
C ASN A 269 26.37 28.41 -23.60
N ARG A 270 26.80 27.67 -24.64
CA ARG A 270 28.12 27.01 -24.69
C ARG A 270 28.80 27.35 -26.01
N ASP A 271 29.15 28.58 -26.17
CA ASP A 271 30.22 29.07 -27.03
C ASP A 271 30.99 30.15 -26.26
#